data_77b59b4c20b5c3db34a1c377f685ab98
#
_entry.id   77b59b4c20b5c3db34a1c377f685ab98
#
_cell.length_a   1.000
_cell.length_b   1.000
_cell.length_c   1.000
_cell.angle_alpha   90.00
_cell.angle_beta   90.00
_cell.angle_gamma   90.00
#
_symmetry.space_group_name_H-M   'P 1'
#
loop_
_entity.id
_entity.type
_entity.pdbx_description
1 polymer ?
#
loop_
_entity_poly.entity_id
_entity_poly.type
_entity_poly.pdbx_seq_one_letter_code
_entity_poly.pdbx_strand_id
1 'polypeptide(L)'
;MTEELSKLLDRWRYMDIDVKNLHPLEVKLLRHVDFGSEITADRIVDELGYKIGQCNQAFSWLSAKGILQETSRKTVVLYELTDLGREQAQNGTPAQRIFDLLSKGEALGLPEIAQQLGLEKSDIGSAYGQLSKAGTCAMNEDNKAYIKDDNLPADVSETAALLRKGLEGPIEETSLSDREKALMARVSKKRGAAGSPYKMTEREEVVYQLTELGAQAKQAVIDANITGEEIGVLTPQIIASGSWKNATFRPYGLDAPVSRLIPGRHNPYGNYIQWVKDKLTSLGFEEFDGPLVENEFWNGDALFMPQFHSARDIHDVYYVKEPRHCREIEEPWLTNIANAHENGGNTGSRGWQYKFDHEFTRRQVLRSQGTVLSAHQLTKAKVPGKYFGVVRCFRFDEVDATHGADFFQTEGIVIGKEANLKDLLGLLKMFATEIAGATDFKYVPGYFPFTEPSIEIHIKHPVLGWFELGGSGIFRPEVTKSLGIDEPVLAWGLGIDRMAMMHLGINDIRDLFTPNIESVRTRRGN
;
A
#
# COMPACT_ATOMS: atom_id res chain seq x y z
N MET A 1 -8.14 -30.83 -46.71
CA MET A 1 -7.45 -30.28 -45.52
C MET A 1 -8.43 -29.76 -44.44
N THR A 2 -9.65 -29.38 -44.77
CA THR A 2 -10.67 -28.87 -43.81
C THR A 2 -11.53 -29.99 -43.20
N GLU A 3 -11.75 -31.09 -43.91
CA GLU A 3 -12.59 -32.20 -43.41
C GLU A 3 -11.84 -33.17 -42.50
N GLU A 4 -10.55 -33.37 -42.71
CA GLU A 4 -9.68 -34.16 -41.81
C GLU A 4 -9.38 -33.43 -40.52
N LEU A 5 -9.21 -32.09 -40.57
CA LEU A 5 -9.07 -31.27 -39.34
C LEU A 5 -10.37 -31.21 -38.52
N SER A 6 -11.53 -31.20 -39.19
CA SER A 6 -12.82 -31.30 -38.52
C SER A 6 -12.98 -32.67 -37.83
N LYS A 7 -12.64 -33.78 -38.51
CA LYS A 7 -12.68 -35.14 -37.96
C LYS A 7 -11.61 -35.36 -36.86
N LEU A 8 -10.46 -34.67 -36.91
CA LEU A 8 -9.46 -34.67 -35.85
C LEU A 8 -9.95 -33.83 -34.64
N LEU A 9 -10.57 -32.68 -34.86
CA LEU A 9 -11.17 -31.88 -33.79
C LEU A 9 -12.37 -32.57 -33.15
N ASP A 10 -13.19 -33.30 -33.90
CA ASP A 10 -14.26 -34.11 -33.35
C ASP A 10 -13.72 -35.32 -32.58
N ARG A 11 -12.60 -35.92 -32.99
CA ARG A 11 -11.92 -37.00 -32.26
C ARG A 11 -11.27 -36.56 -30.96
N TRP A 12 -10.90 -35.26 -30.83
CA TRP A 12 -10.43 -34.65 -29.59
C TRP A 12 -11.59 -34.25 -28.67
N ARG A 13 -12.83 -34.16 -29.16
CA ARG A 13 -14.03 -33.91 -28.35
C ARG A 13 -14.56 -35.17 -27.63
N TYR A 14 -14.17 -36.37 -28.08
CA TYR A 14 -14.46 -37.64 -27.39
C TYR A 14 -13.28 -38.07 -26.53
N MET A 15 -12.78 -37.19 -25.66
CA MET A 15 -11.98 -37.67 -24.53
C MET A 15 -12.95 -38.31 -23.53
N ASP A 16 -12.86 -39.63 -23.35
CA ASP A 16 -13.51 -40.38 -22.26
C ASP A 16 -13.31 -39.60 -20.97
N ILE A 17 -14.41 -39.14 -20.38
CA ILE A 17 -14.33 -38.52 -19.04
C ILE A 17 -13.93 -39.65 -18.11
N ASP A 18 -12.72 -39.55 -17.55
CA ASP A 18 -12.30 -40.45 -16.50
C ASP A 18 -13.09 -40.14 -15.21
N VAL A 19 -14.29 -40.73 -15.11
CA VAL A 19 -15.20 -40.51 -13.97
C VAL A 19 -14.58 -40.93 -12.63
N LYS A 20 -13.50 -41.75 -12.66
CA LYS A 20 -12.75 -42.17 -11.46
C LYS A 20 -11.91 -41.01 -10.87
N ASN A 21 -11.62 -40.02 -11.66
CA ASN A 21 -10.87 -38.83 -11.24
C ASN A 21 -11.76 -37.63 -10.84
N LEU A 22 -13.09 -37.85 -10.76
CA LEU A 22 -13.99 -36.82 -10.25
C LEU A 22 -13.84 -36.65 -8.73
N HIS A 23 -13.89 -35.41 -8.27
CA HIS A 23 -13.87 -35.09 -6.83
C HIS A 23 -15.19 -35.57 -6.18
N PRO A 24 -15.21 -36.01 -4.92
CA PRO A 24 -16.43 -36.42 -4.23
C PRO A 24 -17.59 -35.39 -4.30
N LEU A 25 -17.29 -34.09 -4.26
CA LEU A 25 -18.29 -33.02 -4.45
C LEU A 25 -18.90 -33.04 -5.86
N GLU A 26 -18.08 -33.30 -6.89
CA GLU A 26 -18.55 -33.43 -8.28
C GLU A 26 -19.42 -34.64 -8.45
N VAL A 27 -19.01 -35.77 -7.89
CA VAL A 27 -19.75 -37.05 -7.96
C VAL A 27 -21.12 -36.93 -7.28
N LYS A 28 -21.17 -36.43 -6.05
CA LYS A 28 -22.44 -36.26 -5.31
C LYS A 28 -23.40 -35.34 -6.04
N LEU A 29 -22.88 -34.20 -6.59
CA LEU A 29 -23.67 -33.29 -7.38
C LEU A 29 -24.18 -33.94 -8.65
N LEU A 30 -23.34 -34.62 -9.45
CA LEU A 30 -23.74 -35.30 -10.68
C LEU A 30 -24.79 -36.40 -10.44
N ARG A 31 -24.69 -37.17 -9.37
CA ARG A 31 -25.70 -38.18 -9.03
C ARG A 31 -27.04 -37.58 -8.68
N HIS A 32 -27.05 -36.37 -8.14
CA HIS A 32 -28.25 -35.69 -7.62
C HIS A 32 -29.03 -34.94 -8.70
N VAL A 33 -28.34 -34.23 -9.60
CA VAL A 33 -28.96 -33.35 -10.59
C VAL A 33 -29.40 -34.10 -11.86
N ASP A 34 -30.52 -33.70 -12.44
CA ASP A 34 -31.06 -34.29 -13.67
C ASP A 34 -30.76 -33.43 -14.90
N PHE A 35 -30.68 -34.11 -16.06
CA PHE A 35 -30.51 -33.43 -17.34
C PHE A 35 -31.71 -32.49 -17.61
N GLY A 36 -31.41 -31.26 -18.03
CA GLY A 36 -32.42 -30.23 -18.27
C GLY A 36 -32.95 -29.52 -17.02
N SER A 37 -32.53 -29.93 -15.81
CA SER A 37 -32.89 -29.18 -14.59
C SER A 37 -31.99 -27.97 -14.38
N GLU A 38 -32.54 -26.91 -13.83
CA GLU A 38 -31.79 -25.75 -13.40
C GLU A 38 -31.02 -26.05 -12.11
N ILE A 39 -29.74 -25.72 -12.11
CA ILE A 39 -28.83 -25.97 -11.01
C ILE A 39 -28.33 -24.63 -10.50
N THR A 40 -28.73 -24.27 -9.28
CA THR A 40 -28.30 -23.05 -8.60
C THR A 40 -27.54 -23.40 -7.31
N ALA A 41 -26.70 -22.49 -6.83
CA ALA A 41 -25.95 -22.71 -5.60
C ALA A 41 -26.87 -22.90 -4.40
N ASP A 42 -27.94 -22.12 -4.29
CA ASP A 42 -28.89 -22.21 -3.18
C ASP A 42 -29.63 -23.55 -3.17
N ARG A 43 -30.08 -24.02 -4.33
CA ARG A 43 -30.68 -25.37 -4.46
C ARG A 43 -29.74 -26.47 -3.97
N ILE A 44 -28.48 -26.42 -4.35
CA ILE A 44 -27.50 -27.46 -3.96
C ILE A 44 -27.12 -27.35 -2.47
N VAL A 45 -27.13 -26.14 -1.90
CA VAL A 45 -26.98 -25.97 -0.45
C VAL A 45 -28.12 -26.64 0.30
N ASP A 46 -29.36 -26.44 -0.13
CA ASP A 46 -30.56 -26.96 0.53
C ASP A 46 -30.69 -28.50 0.35
N GLU A 47 -30.44 -29.02 -0.86
CA GLU A 47 -30.65 -30.42 -1.18
C GLU A 47 -29.47 -31.35 -0.78
N LEU A 48 -28.22 -30.88 -0.87
CA LEU A 48 -27.02 -31.68 -0.58
C LEU A 48 -26.28 -31.24 0.70
N GLY A 49 -26.69 -30.17 1.35
CA GLY A 49 -26.05 -29.63 2.55
C GLY A 49 -24.64 -29.05 2.29
N TYR A 50 -24.36 -28.64 1.06
CA TYR A 50 -23.08 -28.04 0.72
C TYR A 50 -22.98 -26.63 1.31
N LYS A 51 -21.75 -26.21 1.63
CA LYS A 51 -21.48 -24.78 1.83
C LYS A 51 -21.40 -24.09 0.46
N ILE A 52 -21.76 -22.82 0.38
CA ILE A 52 -21.71 -21.99 -0.86
C ILE A 52 -20.34 -22.15 -1.58
N GLY A 53 -19.24 -22.12 -0.83
CA GLY A 53 -17.89 -22.29 -1.41
C GLY A 53 -17.68 -23.66 -2.06
N GLN A 54 -18.29 -24.73 -1.52
CA GLN A 54 -18.23 -26.08 -2.07
C GLN A 54 -19.06 -26.20 -3.36
N CYS A 55 -20.23 -25.54 -3.41
CA CYS A 55 -21.05 -25.44 -4.63
C CYS A 55 -20.28 -24.76 -5.76
N ASN A 56 -19.73 -23.58 -5.50
CA ASN A 56 -18.97 -22.81 -6.49
C ASN A 56 -17.75 -23.57 -7.00
N GLN A 57 -17.10 -24.32 -6.13
CA GLN A 57 -15.94 -25.13 -6.47
C GLN A 57 -16.36 -26.32 -7.37
N ALA A 58 -17.42 -27.03 -7.02
CA ALA A 58 -17.94 -28.13 -7.83
C ALA A 58 -18.43 -27.63 -9.20
N PHE A 59 -19.13 -26.51 -9.26
CA PHE A 59 -19.57 -25.90 -10.52
C PHE A 59 -18.40 -25.51 -11.40
N SER A 60 -17.39 -24.85 -10.83
CA SER A 60 -16.19 -24.45 -11.57
C SER A 60 -15.47 -25.65 -12.17
N TRP A 61 -15.29 -26.73 -11.40
CA TRP A 61 -14.61 -27.94 -11.87
C TRP A 61 -15.40 -28.68 -12.95
N LEU A 62 -16.72 -28.83 -12.76
CA LEU A 62 -17.58 -29.49 -13.73
C LEU A 62 -17.72 -28.67 -15.02
N SER A 63 -17.79 -27.32 -14.90
CA SER A 63 -17.82 -26.44 -16.07
C SER A 63 -16.50 -26.47 -16.84
N ALA A 64 -15.36 -26.49 -16.14
CA ALA A 64 -14.04 -26.64 -16.77
C ALA A 64 -13.87 -27.96 -17.55
N LYS A 65 -14.60 -29.01 -17.12
CA LYS A 65 -14.64 -30.31 -17.80
C LYS A 65 -15.72 -30.37 -18.89
N GLY A 66 -16.47 -29.29 -19.11
CA GLY A 66 -17.57 -29.26 -20.08
C GLY A 66 -18.81 -30.08 -19.67
N ILE A 67 -18.90 -30.49 -18.40
CA ILE A 67 -20.00 -31.30 -17.84
C ILE A 67 -21.21 -30.43 -17.48
N LEU A 68 -20.95 -29.21 -16.97
CA LEU A 68 -21.94 -28.18 -16.73
C LEU A 68 -21.73 -27.01 -17.70
N GLN A 69 -22.83 -26.40 -18.11
CA GLN A 69 -22.82 -25.14 -18.84
C GLN A 69 -23.60 -24.07 -18.07
N GLU A 70 -23.08 -22.85 -18.07
CA GLU A 70 -23.80 -21.69 -17.58
C GLU A 70 -24.90 -21.31 -18.57
N THR A 71 -26.14 -21.21 -18.11
CA THR A 71 -27.30 -20.85 -18.93
C THR A 71 -27.77 -19.43 -18.67
N SER A 72 -27.55 -18.92 -17.47
CA SER A 72 -27.95 -17.59 -17.09
C SER A 72 -27.06 -17.06 -15.96
N ARG A 73 -26.76 -15.77 -16.01
CA ARG A 73 -26.06 -15.04 -14.96
C ARG A 73 -26.77 -13.73 -14.68
N LYS A 74 -27.13 -13.51 -13.43
CA LYS A 74 -27.82 -12.31 -12.98
C LYS A 74 -27.10 -11.73 -11.78
N THR A 75 -26.83 -10.44 -11.81
CA THR A 75 -26.34 -9.72 -10.62
C THR A 75 -27.52 -9.25 -9.80
N VAL A 76 -27.62 -9.70 -8.56
CA VAL A 76 -28.62 -9.26 -7.59
C VAL A 76 -27.97 -8.29 -6.63
N VAL A 77 -28.58 -7.13 -6.47
CA VAL A 77 -28.18 -6.12 -5.51
C VAL A 77 -28.99 -6.30 -4.23
N LEU A 78 -28.29 -6.46 -3.12
CA LEU A 78 -28.86 -6.66 -1.80
C LEU A 78 -28.50 -5.49 -0.89
N TYR A 79 -29.44 -5.06 -0.08
CA TYR A 79 -29.27 -4.05 0.95
C TYR A 79 -29.36 -4.70 2.33
N GLU A 80 -28.25 -4.70 3.07
CA GLU A 80 -28.14 -5.25 4.42
C GLU A 80 -28.04 -4.13 5.45
N LEU A 81 -28.79 -4.24 6.55
CA LEU A 81 -28.71 -3.27 7.64
C LEU A 81 -27.35 -3.32 8.31
N THR A 82 -26.74 -2.14 8.49
CA THR A 82 -25.57 -1.94 9.36
C THR A 82 -26.02 -1.86 10.83
N ASP A 83 -25.07 -1.79 11.76
CA ASP A 83 -25.40 -1.58 13.17
C ASP A 83 -26.12 -0.25 13.38
N LEU A 84 -25.70 0.81 12.66
CA LEU A 84 -26.39 2.10 12.63
C LEU A 84 -27.84 1.97 12.08
N GLY A 85 -28.01 1.18 11.03
CA GLY A 85 -29.33 0.93 10.45
C GLY A 85 -30.25 0.18 11.42
N ARG A 86 -29.74 -0.79 12.16
CA ARG A 86 -30.51 -1.51 13.19
C ARG A 86 -30.92 -0.60 14.34
N GLU A 87 -29.99 0.26 14.81
CA GLU A 87 -30.30 1.27 15.81
C GLU A 87 -31.40 2.22 15.34
N GLN A 88 -31.31 2.75 14.12
CA GLN A 88 -32.32 3.66 13.57
C GLN A 88 -33.64 2.96 13.28
N ALA A 89 -33.63 1.68 12.94
CA ALA A 89 -34.86 0.89 12.77
C ALA A 89 -35.63 0.71 14.09
N GLN A 90 -34.92 0.61 15.20
CA GLN A 90 -35.51 0.43 16.54
C GLN A 90 -35.88 1.77 17.20
N ASN A 91 -35.03 2.77 17.10
CA ASN A 91 -35.12 4.04 17.83
C ASN A 91 -35.70 5.19 17.00
N GLY A 92 -35.92 4.98 15.70
CA GLY A 92 -36.27 6.01 14.73
C GLY A 92 -35.09 6.71 14.11
N THR A 93 -35.23 7.20 12.87
CA THR A 93 -34.22 7.99 12.19
C THR A 93 -33.96 9.32 12.92
N PRO A 94 -32.80 9.96 12.78
CA PRO A 94 -32.53 11.26 13.39
C PRO A 94 -33.61 12.31 13.06
N ALA A 95 -34.09 12.34 11.82
CA ALA A 95 -35.17 13.26 11.41
C ALA A 95 -36.51 12.96 12.13
N GLN A 96 -36.84 11.69 12.29
CA GLN A 96 -38.03 11.26 13.02
C GLN A 96 -37.96 11.65 14.50
N ARG A 97 -36.80 11.38 15.13
CA ARG A 97 -36.56 11.73 16.55
C ARG A 97 -36.59 13.23 16.81
N ILE A 98 -36.09 14.06 15.88
CA ILE A 98 -36.20 15.52 15.96
C ILE A 98 -37.69 15.94 15.84
N PHE A 99 -38.40 15.38 14.88
CA PHE A 99 -39.84 15.66 14.70
C PHE A 99 -40.62 15.31 15.97
N ASP A 100 -40.44 14.11 16.52
CA ASP A 100 -41.15 13.63 17.72
C ASP A 100 -40.82 14.48 18.95
N LEU A 101 -39.56 15.00 19.04
CA LEU A 101 -39.16 15.90 20.12
C LEU A 101 -39.84 17.26 20.02
N LEU A 102 -39.81 17.87 18.84
CA LEU A 102 -40.36 19.20 18.60
C LEU A 102 -41.90 19.20 18.60
N SER A 103 -42.55 18.07 18.29
CA SER A 103 -44.01 17.91 18.37
C SER A 103 -44.57 18.03 19.79
N LYS A 104 -43.71 17.99 20.83
CA LYS A 104 -44.10 18.22 22.22
C LYS A 104 -44.33 19.69 22.56
N GLY A 105 -44.13 20.60 21.59
CA GLY A 105 -44.56 22.01 21.67
C GLY A 105 -43.50 23.01 22.13
N GLU A 106 -42.25 22.59 22.38
CA GLU A 106 -41.16 23.50 22.76
C GLU A 106 -40.23 23.78 21.55
N ALA A 107 -39.95 25.07 21.31
CA ALA A 107 -38.93 25.47 20.34
C ALA A 107 -37.55 25.34 20.95
N LEU A 108 -36.68 24.52 20.34
CA LEU A 108 -35.34 24.18 20.87
C LEU A 108 -34.20 24.56 19.91
N GLY A 109 -33.06 24.96 20.47
CA GLY A 109 -31.86 25.17 19.70
C GLY A 109 -31.25 23.83 19.20
N LEU A 110 -30.61 23.81 18.02
CA LEU A 110 -29.97 22.59 17.52
C LEU A 110 -28.98 21.93 18.51
N PRO A 111 -28.17 22.67 19.30
CA PRO A 111 -27.32 22.09 20.32
C PRO A 111 -28.13 21.42 21.47
N GLU A 112 -29.30 21.99 21.84
CA GLU A 112 -30.19 21.45 22.87
C GLU A 112 -30.83 20.15 22.38
N ILE A 113 -31.25 20.11 21.12
CA ILE A 113 -31.77 18.91 20.45
C ILE A 113 -30.71 17.79 20.42
N ALA A 114 -29.44 18.15 20.08
CA ALA A 114 -28.35 17.19 20.07
C ALA A 114 -28.10 16.58 21.46
N GLN A 115 -28.14 17.38 22.50
CA GLN A 115 -27.97 16.94 23.89
C GLN A 115 -29.12 16.04 24.35
N GLN A 116 -30.36 16.41 24.07
CA GLN A 116 -31.53 15.64 24.49
C GLN A 116 -31.67 14.30 23.75
N LEU A 117 -31.31 14.27 22.47
CA LEU A 117 -31.39 13.05 21.66
C LEU A 117 -30.11 12.19 21.72
N GLY A 118 -29.01 12.70 22.30
CA GLY A 118 -27.72 12.02 22.36
C GLY A 118 -27.12 11.77 20.98
N LEU A 119 -27.32 12.67 20.01
CA LEU A 119 -26.86 12.57 18.64
C LEU A 119 -25.74 13.58 18.37
N GLU A 120 -24.88 13.26 17.38
CA GLU A 120 -23.82 14.17 16.97
C GLU A 120 -24.39 15.43 16.28
N LYS A 121 -23.68 16.56 16.42
CA LYS A 121 -24.11 17.84 15.82
C LYS A 121 -24.26 17.76 14.30
N SER A 122 -23.43 16.96 13.64
CA SER A 122 -23.49 16.70 12.19
C SER A 122 -24.80 16.03 11.78
N ASP A 123 -25.25 15.04 12.55
CA ASP A 123 -26.46 14.28 12.26
C ASP A 123 -27.70 15.11 12.50
N ILE A 124 -27.70 15.92 13.55
CA ILE A 124 -28.77 16.87 13.83
C ILE A 124 -28.88 17.93 12.72
N GLY A 125 -27.72 18.48 12.27
CA GLY A 125 -27.73 19.48 11.18
C GLY A 125 -28.27 18.91 9.88
N SER A 126 -27.88 17.69 9.52
CA SER A 126 -28.36 17.01 8.32
C SER A 126 -29.87 16.65 8.40
N ALA A 127 -30.29 16.10 9.52
CA ALA A 127 -31.69 15.70 9.75
C ALA A 127 -32.63 16.91 9.84
N TYR A 128 -32.21 17.97 10.53
CA TYR A 128 -32.98 19.22 10.55
C TYR A 128 -33.09 19.84 9.16
N GLY A 129 -31.98 19.85 8.39
CA GLY A 129 -31.95 20.34 7.01
C GLY A 129 -32.94 19.58 6.11
N GLN A 130 -33.15 18.29 6.33
CA GLN A 130 -34.13 17.46 5.63
C GLN A 130 -35.56 17.90 5.98
N LEU A 131 -35.88 18.06 7.26
CA LEU A 131 -37.20 18.53 7.74
C LEU A 131 -37.52 19.95 7.32
N SER A 132 -36.53 20.85 7.36
CA SER A 132 -36.67 22.24 6.95
C SER A 132 -36.93 22.36 5.44
N LYS A 133 -36.22 21.59 4.60
CA LYS A 133 -36.44 21.54 3.14
C LYS A 133 -37.83 21.02 2.79
N ALA A 134 -38.36 20.09 3.57
CA ALA A 134 -39.71 19.58 3.42
C ALA A 134 -40.80 20.57 3.92
N GLY A 135 -40.38 21.66 4.58
CA GLY A 135 -41.32 22.65 5.14
C GLY A 135 -41.94 22.26 6.49
N THR A 136 -41.53 21.13 7.05
CA THR A 136 -42.06 20.58 8.32
C THR A 136 -41.54 21.35 9.53
N CYS A 137 -40.25 21.79 9.52
CA CYS A 137 -39.66 22.56 10.59
C CYS A 137 -39.16 23.92 10.10
N ALA A 138 -39.15 24.93 10.98
CA ALA A 138 -38.58 26.25 10.72
C ALA A 138 -37.81 26.75 11.94
N MET A 139 -36.97 27.79 11.76
CA MET A 139 -36.32 28.52 12.84
C MET A 139 -37.08 29.78 13.17
N ASN A 140 -37.22 30.08 14.45
CA ASN A 140 -37.74 31.39 14.91
C ASN A 140 -36.60 32.45 14.98
N GLU A 141 -36.97 33.68 15.41
CA GLU A 141 -36.02 34.80 15.54
C GLU A 141 -34.88 34.54 16.53
N ASP A 142 -35.11 33.66 17.50
CA ASP A 142 -34.14 33.25 18.52
C ASP A 142 -33.24 32.05 18.10
N ASN A 143 -33.23 31.68 16.81
CA ASN A 143 -32.54 30.51 16.27
C ASN A 143 -32.94 29.17 16.92
N LYS A 144 -34.20 29.05 17.33
CA LYS A 144 -34.77 27.81 17.84
C LYS A 144 -35.68 27.16 16.78
N ALA A 145 -35.51 25.86 16.60
CA ALA A 145 -36.31 25.04 15.69
C ALA A 145 -37.70 24.76 16.30
N TYR A 146 -38.72 24.86 15.50
CA TYR A 146 -40.09 24.51 15.85
C TYR A 146 -40.80 23.81 14.68
N ILE A 147 -41.92 23.12 14.97
CA ILE A 147 -42.76 22.48 13.95
C ILE A 147 -43.68 23.50 13.31
N LYS A 148 -43.65 23.53 11.98
CA LYS A 148 -44.51 24.36 11.13
C LYS A 148 -45.66 23.55 10.54
N ASP A 149 -45.45 22.27 10.26
CA ASP A 149 -46.43 21.31 9.73
C ASP A 149 -46.35 20.03 10.58
N ASP A 150 -47.49 19.62 11.13
CA ASP A 150 -47.60 18.43 12.01
C ASP A 150 -47.50 17.09 11.23
N ASN A 151 -47.31 17.14 9.93
CA ASN A 151 -47.13 15.95 9.11
C ASN A 151 -45.63 15.62 8.92
N LEU A 152 -45.24 14.39 9.27
CA LEU A 152 -43.92 13.88 8.99
C LEU A 152 -43.74 13.73 7.47
N PRO A 153 -42.61 14.23 6.88
CA PRO A 153 -42.36 14.10 5.45
C PRO A 153 -42.41 12.65 4.97
N ALA A 154 -43.03 12.41 3.82
CA ALA A 154 -43.17 11.07 3.26
C ALA A 154 -41.82 10.34 3.09
N ASP A 155 -40.78 11.04 2.67
CA ASP A 155 -39.41 10.47 2.54
C ASP A 155 -38.87 9.95 3.88
N VAL A 156 -39.18 10.61 5.00
CA VAL A 156 -38.72 10.20 6.35
C VAL A 156 -39.51 8.98 6.81
N SER A 157 -40.82 8.98 6.65
CA SER A 157 -41.69 7.86 7.04
C SER A 157 -41.43 6.60 6.21
N GLU A 158 -41.22 6.74 4.90
CA GLU A 158 -40.87 5.65 4.00
C GLU A 158 -39.48 5.08 4.29
N THR A 159 -38.48 5.94 4.58
CA THR A 159 -37.15 5.49 5.01
C THR A 159 -37.24 4.69 6.31
N ALA A 160 -38.03 5.13 7.28
CA ALA A 160 -38.27 4.38 8.51
C ALA A 160 -38.95 3.02 8.26
N ALA A 161 -39.88 2.96 7.30
CA ALA A 161 -40.54 1.71 6.91
C ALA A 161 -39.52 0.73 6.26
N LEU A 162 -38.66 1.23 5.38
CA LEU A 162 -37.59 0.44 4.77
C LEU A 162 -36.62 -0.10 5.83
N LEU A 163 -36.22 0.72 6.81
CA LEU A 163 -35.34 0.26 7.91
C LEU A 163 -36.00 -0.86 8.72
N ARG A 164 -37.28 -0.79 9.02
CA ARG A 164 -38.01 -1.86 9.71
C ARG A 164 -38.09 -3.13 8.86
N LYS A 165 -38.37 -3.01 7.55
CA LYS A 165 -38.35 -4.14 6.61
C LYS A 165 -36.99 -4.85 6.59
N GLY A 166 -35.89 -4.08 6.68
CA GLY A 166 -34.53 -4.61 6.73
C GLY A 166 -34.21 -5.42 8.00
N LEU A 167 -34.98 -5.31 9.08
CA LEU A 167 -34.82 -6.15 10.27
C LEU A 167 -35.23 -7.61 10.01
N GLU A 168 -36.12 -7.85 9.04
CA GLU A 168 -36.56 -9.20 8.66
C GLU A 168 -35.53 -9.94 7.80
N GLY A 169 -34.63 -9.20 7.16
CA GLY A 169 -33.54 -9.75 6.32
C GLY A 169 -33.03 -8.76 5.27
N PRO A 170 -32.07 -9.18 4.44
CA PRO A 170 -31.58 -8.38 3.33
C PRO A 170 -32.72 -8.06 2.34
N ILE A 171 -32.74 -6.83 1.83
CA ILE A 171 -33.73 -6.39 0.85
C ILE A 171 -33.11 -6.45 -0.55
N GLU A 172 -33.78 -7.16 -1.47
CA GLU A 172 -33.37 -7.16 -2.87
C GLU A 172 -33.83 -5.88 -3.58
N GLU A 173 -32.96 -5.31 -4.41
CA GLU A 173 -33.28 -4.12 -5.21
C GLU A 173 -34.48 -4.35 -6.14
N THR A 174 -34.66 -5.58 -6.65
CA THR A 174 -35.78 -5.96 -7.53
C THR A 174 -37.14 -5.93 -6.84
N SER A 175 -37.18 -6.03 -5.51
CA SER A 175 -38.39 -5.97 -4.71
C SER A 175 -38.85 -4.54 -4.37
N LEU A 176 -38.05 -3.55 -4.76
CA LEU A 176 -38.26 -2.15 -4.42
C LEU A 176 -38.91 -1.40 -5.60
N SER A 177 -39.85 -0.51 -5.28
CA SER A 177 -40.37 0.47 -6.23
C SER A 177 -39.33 1.52 -6.60
N ASP A 178 -39.48 2.23 -7.70
CA ASP A 178 -38.53 3.26 -8.15
C ASP A 178 -38.30 4.36 -7.09
N ARG A 179 -39.34 4.69 -6.33
CA ARG A 179 -39.26 5.65 -5.22
C ARG A 179 -38.43 5.08 -4.05
N GLU A 180 -38.64 3.83 -3.67
CA GLU A 180 -37.87 3.17 -2.62
C GLU A 180 -36.40 3.00 -3.03
N LYS A 181 -36.10 2.69 -4.31
CA LYS A 181 -34.72 2.67 -4.84
C LYS A 181 -34.04 4.02 -4.69
N ALA A 182 -34.76 5.13 -4.98
CA ALA A 182 -34.20 6.47 -4.81
C ALA A 182 -33.92 6.79 -3.34
N LEU A 183 -34.72 6.32 -2.39
CA LEU A 183 -34.47 6.44 -0.96
C LEU A 183 -33.28 5.56 -0.52
N MET A 184 -33.24 4.30 -0.97
CA MET A 184 -32.15 3.39 -0.67
C MET A 184 -30.80 3.94 -1.18
N ALA A 185 -30.75 4.57 -2.33
CA ALA A 185 -29.53 5.20 -2.86
C ALA A 185 -28.97 6.31 -1.94
N ARG A 186 -29.84 6.96 -1.13
CA ARG A 186 -29.43 7.99 -0.17
C ARG A 186 -28.92 7.41 1.15
N VAL A 187 -29.44 6.26 1.57
CA VAL A 187 -29.18 5.65 2.87
C VAL A 187 -28.27 4.42 2.82
N SER A 188 -27.74 4.07 1.63
CA SER A 188 -26.83 2.94 1.44
C SER A 188 -25.47 3.34 0.89
N LYS A 189 -24.44 2.55 1.20
CA LYS A 189 -23.09 2.68 0.64
C LYS A 189 -22.50 1.32 0.30
N LYS A 190 -21.75 1.25 -0.81
CA LYS A 190 -21.01 0.04 -1.22
C LYS A 190 -19.70 -0.13 -0.43
N ARG A 191 -19.00 1.00 -0.11
CA ARG A 191 -17.76 1.02 0.67
C ARG A 191 -17.89 2.05 1.79
N GLY A 192 -17.23 1.77 2.94
CA GLY A 192 -17.30 2.68 4.10
C GLY A 192 -18.71 2.77 4.70
N ALA A 193 -19.46 1.67 4.71
CA ALA A 193 -20.88 1.64 5.08
C ALA A 193 -21.14 1.78 6.59
N ALA A 194 -20.11 1.80 7.46
CA ALA A 194 -20.28 1.95 8.91
C ALA A 194 -21.02 3.25 9.31
N GLY A 195 -20.88 4.31 8.51
CA GLY A 195 -21.61 5.58 8.68
C GLY A 195 -22.89 5.69 7.83
N SER A 196 -23.47 4.59 7.37
CA SER A 196 -24.71 4.56 6.57
C SER A 196 -25.65 3.49 7.10
N PRO A 197 -26.97 3.71 7.10
CA PRO A 197 -27.94 2.74 7.58
C PRO A 197 -27.93 1.40 6.85
N TYR A 198 -27.63 1.42 5.54
CA TYR A 198 -27.54 0.22 4.72
C TYR A 198 -26.18 0.06 4.07
N LYS A 199 -25.74 -1.20 3.99
CA LYS A 199 -24.63 -1.65 3.16
C LYS A 199 -25.21 -2.29 1.90
N MET A 200 -24.77 -1.82 0.73
CA MET A 200 -25.11 -2.42 -0.56
C MET A 200 -24.09 -3.51 -0.88
N THR A 201 -24.57 -4.72 -1.16
CA THR A 201 -23.77 -5.86 -1.61
C THR A 201 -24.30 -6.34 -2.96
N GLU A 202 -23.40 -6.82 -3.81
CA GLU A 202 -23.76 -7.42 -5.10
C GLU A 202 -23.45 -8.92 -5.02
N ARG A 203 -24.42 -9.74 -5.37
CA ARG A 203 -24.27 -11.20 -5.47
C ARG A 203 -24.58 -11.63 -6.90
N GLU A 204 -23.71 -12.46 -7.46
CA GLU A 204 -23.98 -13.09 -8.75
C GLU A 204 -24.77 -14.39 -8.51
N GLU A 205 -25.92 -14.50 -9.13
CA GLU A 205 -26.71 -15.70 -9.22
C GLU A 205 -26.48 -16.32 -10.59
N VAL A 206 -25.89 -17.49 -10.59
CA VAL A 206 -25.56 -18.22 -11.82
C VAL A 206 -26.38 -19.51 -11.86
N VAL A 207 -27.04 -19.72 -12.98
CA VAL A 207 -27.81 -20.94 -13.25
C VAL A 207 -26.99 -21.81 -14.20
N TYR A 208 -26.82 -23.07 -13.83
CA TYR A 208 -26.16 -24.07 -14.63
C TYR A 208 -27.14 -25.14 -15.08
N GLN A 209 -26.77 -25.85 -16.14
CA GLN A 209 -27.44 -27.08 -16.60
C GLN A 209 -26.41 -28.13 -17.01
N LEU A 210 -26.79 -29.40 -16.91
CA LEU A 210 -25.98 -30.47 -17.45
C LEU A 210 -25.94 -30.41 -18.97
N THR A 211 -24.73 -30.54 -19.53
CA THR A 211 -24.54 -30.75 -20.97
C THR A 211 -24.87 -32.18 -21.36
N GLU A 212 -24.93 -32.53 -22.66
CA GLU A 212 -25.02 -33.93 -23.10
C GLU A 212 -23.87 -34.79 -22.56
N LEU A 213 -22.66 -34.20 -22.52
CA LEU A 213 -21.49 -34.84 -21.91
C LEU A 213 -21.69 -35.04 -20.39
N GLY A 214 -22.36 -34.11 -19.73
CA GLY A 214 -22.73 -34.21 -18.32
C GLY A 214 -23.73 -35.33 -18.05
N ALA A 215 -24.72 -35.52 -18.92
CA ALA A 215 -25.65 -36.64 -18.83
C ALA A 215 -24.93 -38.00 -18.99
N GLN A 216 -23.99 -38.10 -19.93
CA GLN A 216 -23.16 -39.31 -20.11
C GLN A 216 -22.26 -39.55 -18.89
N ALA A 217 -21.65 -38.50 -18.34
CA ALA A 217 -20.82 -38.57 -17.14
C ALA A 217 -21.64 -39.04 -15.92
N LYS A 218 -22.87 -38.53 -15.75
CA LYS A 218 -23.79 -39.00 -14.69
C LYS A 218 -24.05 -40.48 -14.82
N GLN A 219 -24.39 -40.97 -16.01
CA GLN A 219 -24.65 -42.40 -16.24
C GLN A 219 -23.41 -43.25 -15.95
N ALA A 220 -22.24 -42.81 -16.41
CA ALA A 220 -20.97 -43.54 -16.16
C ALA A 220 -20.61 -43.59 -14.65
N VAL A 221 -20.89 -42.54 -13.88
CA VAL A 221 -20.73 -42.52 -12.41
C VAL A 221 -21.67 -43.50 -11.73
N ILE A 222 -22.92 -43.62 -12.23
CA ILE A 222 -23.93 -44.57 -11.71
C ILE A 222 -23.50 -45.98 -12.04
N ASP A 223 -23.13 -46.26 -13.29
CA ASP A 223 -22.74 -47.59 -13.77
C ASP A 223 -21.46 -48.10 -13.09
N ALA A 224 -20.51 -47.23 -12.83
CA ALA A 224 -19.30 -47.52 -12.07
C ALA A 224 -19.51 -47.62 -10.56
N ASN A 225 -20.74 -47.39 -10.07
CA ASN A 225 -21.12 -47.37 -8.65
C ASN A 225 -20.25 -46.43 -7.78
N ILE A 226 -19.80 -45.30 -8.34
CA ILE A 226 -19.04 -44.29 -7.63
C ILE A 226 -20.02 -43.44 -6.82
N THR A 227 -19.91 -43.46 -5.48
CA THR A 227 -20.88 -42.77 -4.59
C THR A 227 -20.42 -41.40 -4.13
N GLY A 228 -19.15 -41.06 -4.29
CA GLY A 228 -18.55 -39.85 -3.72
C GLY A 228 -18.33 -39.92 -2.20
N GLU A 229 -18.44 -41.09 -1.60
CA GLU A 229 -18.17 -41.36 -0.18
C GLU A 229 -16.80 -42.02 0.03
N GLU A 230 -15.83 -41.52 -0.71
CA GLU A 230 -14.47 -42.04 -0.63
C GLU A 230 -13.70 -41.36 0.51
N ILE A 231 -12.85 -42.13 1.19
CA ILE A 231 -11.93 -41.61 2.18
C ILE A 231 -10.72 -40.97 1.46
N GLY A 232 -10.62 -39.65 1.48
CA GLY A 232 -9.46 -38.91 0.94
C GLY A 232 -8.32 -38.76 1.96
N VAL A 233 -8.66 -38.69 3.26
CA VAL A 233 -7.69 -38.55 4.35
C VAL A 233 -8.13 -39.40 5.53
N LEU A 234 -7.23 -40.20 6.08
CA LEU A 234 -7.46 -40.93 7.32
C LEU A 234 -7.37 -39.96 8.51
N THR A 235 -8.48 -39.81 9.22
CA THR A 235 -8.51 -39.04 10.48
C THR A 235 -8.40 -39.99 11.69
N PRO A 236 -7.97 -39.51 12.88
CA PRO A 236 -7.95 -40.32 14.09
C PRO A 236 -9.30 -40.97 14.40
N GLN A 237 -10.42 -40.29 14.13
CA GLN A 237 -11.78 -40.82 14.34
C GLN A 237 -12.11 -41.99 13.39
N ILE A 238 -11.73 -41.87 12.11
CA ILE A 238 -11.91 -42.93 11.11
C ILE A 238 -11.07 -44.16 11.46
N ILE A 239 -9.85 -43.97 11.97
CA ILE A 239 -8.96 -45.03 12.42
C ILE A 239 -9.53 -45.72 13.67
N ALA A 240 -9.94 -44.93 14.66
CA ALA A 240 -10.49 -45.44 15.93
C ALA A 240 -11.80 -46.20 15.75
N SER A 241 -12.69 -45.73 14.87
CA SER A 241 -13.97 -46.40 14.57
C SER A 241 -13.80 -47.67 13.72
N GLY A 242 -12.66 -47.84 13.06
CA GLY A 242 -12.45 -48.94 12.12
C GLY A 242 -13.24 -48.82 10.81
N SER A 243 -13.93 -47.72 10.56
CA SER A 243 -14.78 -47.49 9.38
C SER A 243 -13.99 -47.53 8.06
N TRP A 244 -12.70 -47.26 8.11
CA TRP A 244 -11.80 -47.32 6.96
C TRP A 244 -11.69 -48.73 6.34
N LYS A 245 -11.97 -49.82 7.10
CA LYS A 245 -11.83 -51.18 6.64
C LYS A 245 -12.82 -51.56 5.52
N ASN A 246 -13.97 -50.89 5.50
CA ASN A 246 -15.04 -51.15 4.53
C ASN A 246 -15.27 -49.97 3.57
N ALA A 247 -14.36 -48.99 3.57
CA ALA A 247 -14.47 -47.78 2.76
C ALA A 247 -13.61 -47.88 1.49
N THR A 248 -14.05 -47.21 0.45
CA THR A 248 -13.25 -47.02 -0.76
C THR A 248 -12.30 -45.81 -0.56
N PHE A 249 -11.03 -46.04 -0.80
CA PHE A 249 -10.03 -44.97 -0.75
C PHE A 249 -9.95 -44.27 -2.08
N ARG A 250 -9.86 -42.95 -2.03
CA ARG A 250 -9.61 -42.14 -3.23
C ARG A 250 -8.22 -42.47 -3.79
N PRO A 251 -8.09 -42.80 -5.09
CA PRO A 251 -6.79 -43.03 -5.69
C PRO A 251 -5.94 -41.76 -5.59
N TYR A 252 -4.68 -41.93 -5.23
CA TYR A 252 -3.73 -40.83 -5.13
C TYR A 252 -3.25 -40.46 -6.53
N GLY A 253 -3.68 -39.31 -7.02
CA GLY A 253 -3.26 -38.74 -8.32
C GLY A 253 -1.90 -38.08 -8.20
N LEU A 254 -0.84 -38.78 -8.63
CA LEU A 254 0.52 -38.23 -8.66
C LEU A 254 0.67 -37.10 -9.70
N ASP A 255 -0.17 -37.12 -10.74
CA ASP A 255 -0.17 -36.17 -11.84
C ASP A 255 -1.05 -34.94 -11.58
N ALA A 256 -1.76 -34.90 -10.45
CA ALA A 256 -2.57 -33.75 -10.10
C ALA A 256 -1.67 -32.52 -9.89
N PRO A 257 -1.85 -31.43 -10.65
CA PRO A 257 -1.02 -30.24 -10.48
C PRO A 257 -1.22 -29.71 -9.06
N VAL A 258 -0.13 -29.57 -8.34
CA VAL A 258 -0.12 -28.90 -7.02
C VAL A 258 -0.64 -27.48 -7.15
N SER A 259 -1.33 -27.00 -6.11
CA SER A 259 -1.72 -25.60 -6.04
C SER A 259 -0.50 -24.73 -6.28
N ARG A 260 -0.56 -23.85 -7.26
CA ARG A 260 0.48 -22.85 -7.46
C ARG A 260 0.43 -21.91 -6.26
N LEU A 261 1.30 -22.17 -5.29
CA LEU A 261 1.63 -21.14 -4.30
C LEU A 261 2.28 -19.99 -5.08
N ILE A 262 1.64 -18.85 -5.08
CA ILE A 262 2.28 -17.63 -5.57
C ILE A 262 3.07 -17.10 -4.37
N PRO A 263 4.39 -17.36 -4.27
CA PRO A 263 5.19 -16.88 -3.16
C PRO A 263 5.17 -15.36 -3.14
N GLY A 264 5.32 -14.79 -1.95
CA GLY A 264 5.61 -13.38 -1.82
C GLY A 264 6.87 -13.02 -2.60
N ARG A 265 6.96 -11.79 -3.07
CA ARG A 265 8.13 -11.26 -3.78
C ARG A 265 8.62 -10.02 -3.06
N HIS A 266 9.92 -9.92 -2.86
CA HIS A 266 10.53 -8.69 -2.41
C HIS A 266 10.35 -7.59 -3.47
N ASN A 267 10.20 -6.35 -3.01
CA ASN A 267 10.20 -5.20 -3.90
C ASN A 267 11.56 -5.14 -4.63
N PRO A 268 11.58 -5.09 -5.98
CA PRO A 268 12.84 -5.02 -6.74
C PRO A 268 13.74 -3.85 -6.34
N TYR A 269 13.17 -2.71 -5.98
CA TYR A 269 13.92 -1.57 -5.46
C TYR A 269 14.57 -1.88 -4.10
N GLY A 270 13.84 -2.51 -3.18
CA GLY A 270 14.40 -2.97 -1.89
C GLY A 270 15.54 -3.97 -2.08
N ASN A 271 15.41 -4.91 -3.03
CA ASN A 271 16.48 -5.84 -3.39
C ASN A 271 17.72 -5.11 -3.95
N TYR A 272 17.49 -4.07 -4.78
CA TYR A 272 18.57 -3.26 -5.31
C TYR A 272 19.33 -2.52 -4.19
N ILE A 273 18.62 -1.89 -3.26
CA ILE A 273 19.24 -1.25 -2.09
C ILE A 273 20.10 -2.27 -1.30
N GLN A 274 19.52 -3.45 -1.02
CA GLN A 274 20.25 -4.49 -0.29
C GLN A 274 21.50 -4.96 -1.05
N TRP A 275 21.39 -5.16 -2.36
CA TRP A 275 22.51 -5.52 -3.21
C TRP A 275 23.63 -4.46 -3.18
N VAL A 276 23.29 -3.17 -3.20
CA VAL A 276 24.28 -2.07 -3.06
C VAL A 276 24.99 -2.14 -1.70
N LYS A 277 24.22 -2.36 -0.62
CA LYS A 277 24.80 -2.53 0.73
C LYS A 277 25.75 -3.72 0.79
N ASP A 278 25.35 -4.87 0.25
CA ASP A 278 26.17 -6.08 0.21
C ASP A 278 27.47 -5.85 -0.60
N LYS A 279 27.38 -5.11 -1.71
CA LYS A 279 28.52 -4.73 -2.54
C LYS A 279 29.51 -3.88 -1.75
N LEU A 280 29.06 -2.83 -1.08
CA LEU A 280 29.94 -1.95 -0.30
C LEU A 280 30.54 -2.69 0.92
N THR A 281 29.75 -3.50 1.60
CA THR A 281 30.24 -4.35 2.69
C THR A 281 31.32 -5.33 2.21
N SER A 282 31.14 -5.92 1.01
CA SER A 282 32.17 -6.82 0.42
C SER A 282 33.48 -6.12 0.09
N LEU A 283 33.48 -4.80 -0.08
CA LEU A 283 34.67 -3.96 -0.28
C LEU A 283 35.30 -3.50 1.04
N GLY A 284 34.78 -3.98 2.18
CA GLY A 284 35.30 -3.71 3.52
C GLY A 284 34.80 -2.38 4.11
N PHE A 285 33.64 -1.88 3.65
CA PHE A 285 32.99 -0.74 4.29
C PHE A 285 32.14 -1.18 5.46
N GLU A 286 32.15 -0.42 6.54
CA GLU A 286 31.22 -0.55 7.67
C GLU A 286 29.99 0.33 7.43
N GLU A 287 28.79 -0.24 7.60
CA GLU A 287 27.54 0.52 7.43
C GLU A 287 27.25 1.38 8.66
N PHE A 288 26.84 2.63 8.44
CA PHE A 288 26.31 3.52 9.46
C PHE A 288 24.85 3.90 9.15
N ASP A 289 24.13 4.29 10.18
CA ASP A 289 22.77 4.85 10.10
C ASP A 289 22.63 5.95 11.16
N GLY A 290 21.50 6.68 11.10
CA GLY A 290 21.20 7.74 12.06
C GLY A 290 19.79 8.30 11.92
N PRO A 291 19.42 9.29 12.76
CA PRO A 291 18.07 9.83 12.84
C PRO A 291 17.69 10.58 11.56
N LEU A 292 16.36 10.59 11.27
CA LEU A 292 15.80 11.38 10.16
C LEU A 292 15.69 12.86 10.51
N VAL A 293 15.43 13.17 11.78
CA VAL A 293 15.39 14.53 12.32
C VAL A 293 16.76 14.88 12.86
N GLU A 294 17.31 15.93 12.35
CA GLU A 294 18.61 16.49 12.72
C GLU A 294 18.42 17.95 13.15
N ASN A 295 19.51 18.59 13.55
CA ASN A 295 19.54 20.04 13.74
C ASN A 295 20.40 20.69 12.65
N GLU A 296 20.29 22.02 12.52
CA GLU A 296 21.07 22.79 11.55
C GLU A 296 22.57 22.67 11.78
N PHE A 297 22.99 22.38 13.01
CA PHE A 297 24.38 22.10 13.33
C PHE A 297 24.94 20.96 12.49
N TRP A 298 24.31 19.78 12.57
CA TRP A 298 24.77 18.63 11.82
C TRP A 298 24.41 18.71 10.33
N ASN A 299 23.22 19.29 10.01
CA ASN A 299 22.77 19.39 8.62
C ASN A 299 23.59 20.37 7.78
N GLY A 300 24.26 21.34 8.40
CA GLY A 300 25.00 22.36 7.67
C GLY A 300 26.26 22.85 8.35
N ASP A 301 26.24 23.22 9.64
CA ASP A 301 27.38 23.89 10.28
C ASP A 301 28.60 22.94 10.39
N ALA A 302 28.38 21.68 10.79
CA ALA A 302 29.41 20.66 10.86
C ALA A 302 30.06 20.34 9.49
N LEU A 303 29.36 20.68 8.41
CA LEU A 303 29.84 20.61 7.04
C LEU A 303 30.44 21.92 6.55
N PHE A 304 30.75 22.83 7.45
CA PHE A 304 31.36 24.12 7.16
C PHE A 304 30.54 24.98 6.16
N MET A 305 29.22 24.79 6.09
CA MET A 305 28.33 25.62 5.29
C MET A 305 27.96 26.88 6.06
N PRO A 306 28.25 28.08 5.55
CA PRO A 306 27.92 29.34 6.28
C PRO A 306 26.43 29.45 6.56
N GLN A 307 26.06 29.94 7.75
CA GLN A 307 24.67 29.99 8.19
C GLN A 307 23.77 30.90 7.33
N PHE A 308 24.34 31.85 6.64
CA PHE A 308 23.67 32.84 5.77
C PHE A 308 23.94 32.62 4.27
N HIS A 309 24.66 31.56 3.88
CA HIS A 309 25.02 31.35 2.49
C HIS A 309 23.87 30.71 1.70
N SER A 310 23.70 31.20 0.45
CA SER A 310 22.67 30.67 -0.46
C SER A 310 22.76 29.15 -0.74
N ALA A 311 23.91 28.53 -0.50
CA ALA A 311 24.06 27.08 -0.58
C ALA A 311 23.18 26.32 0.44
N ARG A 312 22.69 26.96 1.51
CA ARG A 312 21.69 26.39 2.44
C ARG A 312 20.27 26.50 1.89
N ASP A 313 19.98 27.57 1.12
CA ASP A 313 18.67 27.79 0.50
C ASP A 313 18.42 26.82 -0.67
N ILE A 314 19.48 26.33 -1.32
CA ILE A 314 19.39 25.34 -2.41
C ILE A 314 18.82 23.98 -1.91
N HIS A 315 19.02 23.69 -0.64
CA HIS A 315 18.46 22.55 0.03
C HIS A 315 17.18 22.98 0.75
N ASP A 316 16.08 23.15 0.03
CA ASP A 316 14.79 23.47 0.62
C ASP A 316 14.45 22.49 1.74
N VAL A 317 14.75 22.90 2.97
CA VAL A 317 14.76 22.03 4.15
C VAL A 317 13.40 22.00 4.80
N TYR A 318 12.92 20.82 5.15
CA TYR A 318 11.73 20.69 5.99
C TYR A 318 12.07 20.96 7.46
N TYR A 319 11.58 22.08 8.01
CA TYR A 319 11.72 22.42 9.41
C TYR A 319 10.68 21.74 10.29
N VAL A 320 11.14 21.22 11.43
CA VAL A 320 10.24 20.62 12.42
C VAL A 320 9.48 21.74 13.15
N LYS A 321 8.14 21.62 13.20
CA LYS A 321 7.28 22.62 13.82
C LYS A 321 7.38 22.59 15.36
N GLU A 322 7.38 21.38 15.96
CA GLU A 322 7.39 21.16 17.40
C GLU A 322 8.04 19.81 17.75
N PRO A 323 9.09 19.76 18.57
CA PRO A 323 9.86 20.90 19.09
C PRO A 323 10.72 21.55 18.00
N ARG A 324 10.74 22.89 17.99
CA ARG A 324 11.46 23.67 16.97
C ARG A 324 12.98 23.62 17.09
N HIS A 325 13.49 23.50 18.32
CA HIS A 325 14.91 23.49 18.63
C HIS A 325 15.28 22.24 19.42
N CYS A 326 16.49 21.73 19.18
CA CYS A 326 17.05 20.67 20.02
C CYS A 326 17.41 21.24 21.41
N ARG A 327 17.51 20.35 22.41
CA ARG A 327 17.86 20.76 23.78
C ARG A 327 19.31 21.18 23.90
N GLU A 328 20.21 20.36 23.39
CA GLU A 328 21.65 20.55 23.50
C GLU A 328 22.34 20.07 22.22
N ILE A 329 23.51 20.62 21.94
CA ILE A 329 24.46 20.18 20.93
C ILE A 329 25.72 19.75 21.68
N GLU A 330 26.28 18.62 21.30
CA GLU A 330 27.41 18.01 22.00
C GLU A 330 28.68 18.83 21.94
N GLU A 331 29.35 19.00 23.09
CA GLU A 331 30.72 19.50 23.18
C GLU A 331 31.72 18.33 23.05
N PRO A 332 32.92 18.56 22.50
CA PRO A 332 33.50 19.85 22.09
C PRO A 332 33.13 20.30 20.66
N TRP A 333 32.23 19.56 19.97
CA TRP A 333 31.97 19.77 18.55
C TRP A 333 31.37 21.15 18.28
N LEU A 334 30.42 21.61 19.10
CA LEU A 334 29.82 22.94 18.95
C LEU A 334 30.87 24.05 18.99
N THR A 335 31.74 24.02 19.99
CA THR A 335 32.81 25.02 20.15
C THR A 335 33.80 24.94 19.00
N ASN A 336 34.24 23.75 18.58
CA ASN A 336 35.23 23.59 17.51
C ASN A 336 34.69 24.10 16.17
N ILE A 337 33.44 23.78 15.84
CA ILE A 337 32.81 24.18 14.58
C ILE A 337 32.50 25.66 14.57
N ALA A 338 31.98 26.22 15.67
CA ALA A 338 31.80 27.66 15.78
C ALA A 338 33.10 28.46 15.53
N ASN A 339 34.21 28.01 16.16
CA ASN A 339 35.51 28.62 15.95
C ASN A 339 36.01 28.43 14.49
N ALA A 340 35.76 27.25 13.87
CA ALA A 340 36.12 27.07 12.46
C ALA A 340 35.37 28.04 11.55
N HIS A 341 34.08 28.30 11.80
CA HIS A 341 33.30 29.25 11.05
C HIS A 341 33.75 30.72 11.29
N GLU A 342 34.01 31.08 12.53
CA GLU A 342 34.36 32.48 12.87
C GLU A 342 35.78 32.89 12.43
N ASN A 343 36.77 32.01 12.66
CA ASN A 343 38.16 32.37 12.49
C ASN A 343 39.05 31.22 11.94
N GLY A 344 38.48 30.11 11.55
CA GLY A 344 39.20 28.94 11.03
C GLY A 344 39.65 27.94 12.10
N GLY A 345 39.46 28.22 13.38
CA GLY A 345 39.83 27.32 14.48
C GLY A 345 41.33 26.88 14.43
N ASN A 346 41.54 25.57 14.50
CA ASN A 346 42.89 24.96 14.45
C ASN A 346 43.32 24.55 13.02
N THR A 347 42.65 25.03 11.99
CA THR A 347 42.88 24.54 10.60
C THR A 347 43.90 25.36 9.83
N GLY A 348 44.26 26.55 10.30
CA GLY A 348 45.10 27.51 9.60
C GLY A 348 44.32 28.37 8.56
N SER A 349 43.05 28.15 8.42
CA SER A 349 42.18 28.99 7.60
C SER A 349 41.69 30.24 8.37
N ARG A 350 41.02 31.17 7.68
CA ARG A 350 40.40 32.34 8.30
C ARG A 350 38.96 32.15 8.67
N GLY A 351 38.40 30.98 8.36
CA GLY A 351 36.96 30.73 8.47
C GLY A 351 36.14 31.68 7.55
N TRP A 352 34.88 31.80 7.84
CA TRP A 352 33.93 32.67 7.11
C TRP A 352 33.86 34.07 7.67
N GLN A 353 34.50 34.35 8.85
CA GLN A 353 34.63 35.65 9.49
C GLN A 353 33.29 36.34 9.86
N TYR A 354 32.29 35.55 10.24
CA TYR A 354 31.04 36.03 10.79
C TYR A 354 30.84 35.55 12.23
N LYS A 355 29.95 36.16 12.97
CA LYS A 355 29.59 35.71 14.32
C LYS A 355 28.64 34.53 14.20
N PHE A 356 29.05 33.39 14.76
CA PHE A 356 28.26 32.18 14.74
C PHE A 356 26.95 32.30 15.53
N ASP A 357 25.83 31.95 14.95
CA ASP A 357 24.51 32.01 15.58
C ASP A 357 24.15 30.69 16.27
N HIS A 358 24.27 30.67 17.60
CA HIS A 358 23.98 29.50 18.44
C HIS A 358 22.49 29.19 18.58
N GLU A 359 21.57 30.08 18.21
CA GLU A 359 20.15 29.79 18.20
C GLU A 359 19.75 29.14 16.88
N PHE A 360 20.22 29.69 15.77
CA PHE A 360 19.99 29.12 14.45
C PHE A 360 20.45 27.68 14.36
N THR A 361 21.65 27.34 14.83
CA THR A 361 22.25 26.02 14.76
C THR A 361 21.44 24.93 15.48
N ARG A 362 20.58 25.30 16.44
CA ARG A 362 19.71 24.39 17.20
C ARG A 362 18.38 24.06 16.53
N ARG A 363 18.03 24.74 15.43
CA ARG A 363 16.76 24.50 14.73
C ARG A 363 16.72 23.07 14.19
N GLN A 364 15.60 22.39 14.43
CA GLN A 364 15.42 21.01 13.97
C GLN A 364 14.87 20.95 12.56
N VAL A 365 15.41 20.03 11.77
CA VAL A 365 15.12 19.82 10.35
C VAL A 365 15.01 18.34 10.04
N LEU A 366 14.33 17.99 8.96
CA LEU A 366 14.56 16.69 8.31
C LEU A 366 15.87 16.80 7.53
N ARG A 367 16.76 15.83 7.68
CA ARG A 367 18.08 15.86 6.99
C ARG A 367 17.92 16.00 5.48
N SER A 368 18.55 17.02 4.90
CA SER A 368 18.47 17.31 3.46
C SER A 368 19.51 16.56 2.63
N GLN A 369 20.49 15.96 3.28
CA GLN A 369 21.60 15.21 2.68
C GLN A 369 22.08 14.12 3.63
N GLY A 370 22.64 13.05 3.08
CA GLY A 370 23.19 11.96 3.88
C GLY A 370 24.55 12.30 4.50
N THR A 371 25.26 13.30 3.98
CA THR A 371 26.55 13.79 4.46
C THR A 371 26.54 14.22 5.94
N VAL A 372 25.35 14.56 6.46
CA VAL A 372 25.08 14.72 7.90
C VAL A 372 25.59 13.53 8.70
N LEU A 373 25.26 12.31 8.24
CA LEU A 373 25.67 11.08 8.93
C LEU A 373 27.16 10.78 8.75
N SER A 374 27.76 11.21 7.64
CA SER A 374 29.21 11.18 7.46
C SER A 374 29.91 12.06 8.50
N ALA A 375 29.38 13.26 8.78
CA ALA A 375 29.89 14.15 9.84
C ALA A 375 29.77 13.50 11.23
N HIS A 376 28.62 12.91 11.55
CA HIS A 376 28.45 12.15 12.79
C HIS A 376 29.44 10.98 12.88
N GLN A 377 29.69 10.26 11.77
CA GLN A 377 30.61 9.14 11.75
C GLN A 377 32.05 9.57 12.00
N LEU A 378 32.47 10.75 11.54
CA LEU A 378 33.80 11.27 11.79
C LEU A 378 34.12 11.37 13.30
N THR A 379 33.16 11.75 14.15
CA THR A 379 33.38 11.90 15.60
C THR A 379 33.75 10.59 16.33
N LYS A 380 33.48 9.44 15.72
CA LYS A 380 33.70 8.10 16.29
C LYS A 380 34.46 7.16 15.37
N ALA A 381 34.92 7.65 14.21
CA ALA A 381 35.57 6.85 13.21
C ALA A 381 36.95 6.29 13.69
N LYS A 382 37.25 5.07 13.30
CA LYS A 382 38.59 4.52 13.39
C LYS A 382 39.39 4.95 12.18
N VAL A 383 40.67 5.22 12.37
CA VAL A 383 41.60 5.58 11.31
C VAL A 383 42.71 4.52 11.20
N PRO A 384 42.94 3.92 10.01
CA PRO A 384 42.15 4.08 8.78
C PRO A 384 40.77 3.44 8.87
N GLY A 385 39.83 3.96 8.07
CA GLY A 385 38.44 3.47 8.08
C GLY A 385 37.71 3.70 6.77
N LYS A 386 36.71 2.87 6.51
CA LYS A 386 35.82 2.96 5.36
C LYS A 386 34.40 2.81 5.87
N TYR A 387 33.56 3.80 5.65
CA TYR A 387 32.20 3.82 6.15
C TYR A 387 31.22 4.23 5.06
N PHE A 388 30.02 3.67 5.09
CA PHE A 388 28.95 4.03 4.16
C PHE A 388 27.58 3.98 4.84
N GLY A 389 26.60 4.65 4.23
CA GLY A 389 25.19 4.52 4.59
C GLY A 389 24.32 4.63 3.36
N VAL A 390 23.19 3.92 3.35
CA VAL A 390 22.10 4.13 2.39
C VAL A 390 20.97 4.77 3.16
N VAL A 391 20.80 6.07 2.97
CA VAL A 391 20.06 6.91 3.89
C VAL A 391 18.99 7.72 3.18
N ARG A 392 17.83 7.88 3.83
CA ARG A 392 16.73 8.67 3.31
C ARG A 392 16.97 10.16 3.62
N CYS A 393 16.83 11.00 2.59
CA CYS A 393 16.97 12.44 2.65
C CYS A 393 15.68 13.10 2.19
N PHE A 394 15.48 14.36 2.59
CA PHE A 394 14.24 15.09 2.34
C PHE A 394 14.55 16.48 1.79
N ARG A 395 13.91 16.84 0.66
CA ARG A 395 14.01 18.16 0.05
C ARG A 395 12.65 18.63 -0.40
N PHE A 396 12.39 19.91 -0.30
CA PHE A 396 11.16 20.52 -0.79
C PHE A 396 11.29 20.85 -2.28
N ASP A 397 11.45 19.77 -3.10
CA ASP A 397 11.54 19.91 -4.55
C ASP A 397 10.16 19.73 -5.20
N GLU A 398 9.97 20.29 -6.38
CA GLU A 398 8.82 19.97 -7.23
C GLU A 398 8.93 18.53 -7.70
N VAL A 399 7.89 17.73 -7.44
CA VAL A 399 7.88 16.30 -7.76
C VAL A 399 7.67 16.09 -9.25
N ASP A 400 8.68 15.56 -9.93
CA ASP A 400 8.65 15.23 -11.35
C ASP A 400 9.17 13.78 -11.62
N ALA A 401 9.53 13.46 -12.85
CA ALA A 401 10.06 12.15 -13.23
C ALA A 401 11.44 11.85 -12.64
N THR A 402 12.18 12.84 -12.15
CA THR A 402 13.56 12.78 -11.69
C THR A 402 13.76 13.27 -10.24
N HIS A 403 12.76 13.93 -9.67
CA HIS A 403 12.79 14.49 -8.32
C HIS A 403 11.61 14.00 -7.49
N GLY A 404 11.88 13.66 -6.22
CA GLY A 404 10.88 13.33 -5.20
C GLY A 404 11.02 14.24 -3.99
N ALA A 405 9.98 14.34 -3.16
CA ALA A 405 10.03 15.06 -1.89
C ALA A 405 10.98 14.40 -0.87
N ASP A 406 11.27 13.13 -1.06
CA ASP A 406 12.26 12.35 -0.35
C ASP A 406 12.91 11.37 -1.31
N PHE A 407 14.15 11.01 -1.01
CA PHE A 407 14.96 10.12 -1.85
C PHE A 407 16.00 9.40 -1.00
N PHE A 408 16.54 8.31 -1.54
CA PHE A 408 17.66 7.62 -0.91
C PHE A 408 18.98 8.08 -1.53
N GLN A 409 19.96 8.29 -0.67
CA GLN A 409 21.31 8.67 -1.01
C GLN A 409 22.27 7.60 -0.45
N THR A 410 23.23 7.16 -1.26
CA THR A 410 24.38 6.42 -0.73
C THR A 410 25.46 7.41 -0.38
N GLU A 411 25.76 7.47 0.88
CA GLU A 411 26.84 8.27 1.47
C GLU A 411 28.03 7.40 1.79
N GLY A 412 29.19 7.98 1.83
CA GLY A 412 30.32 7.27 2.37
C GLY A 412 31.56 8.10 2.50
N ILE A 413 32.43 7.62 3.37
CA ILE A 413 33.74 8.21 3.65
C ILE A 413 34.85 7.15 3.67
N VAL A 414 36.01 7.52 3.17
CA VAL A 414 37.23 6.77 3.31
C VAL A 414 38.25 7.64 4.01
N ILE A 415 38.76 7.18 5.15
CA ILE A 415 39.71 7.91 6.00
C ILE A 415 41.05 7.17 5.95
N GLY A 416 42.09 7.87 5.63
CA GLY A 416 43.43 7.27 5.67
C GLY A 416 44.51 8.18 5.14
N LYS A 417 45.73 7.98 5.64
CA LYS A 417 46.87 8.80 5.31
C LYS A 417 47.21 8.84 3.80
N GLU A 418 46.97 7.73 3.12
CA GLU A 418 47.31 7.58 1.68
C GLU A 418 46.08 7.89 0.78
N ALA A 419 44.91 8.17 1.38
CA ALA A 419 43.69 8.45 0.64
C ALA A 419 43.82 9.71 -0.23
N ASN A 420 43.52 9.59 -1.50
CA ASN A 420 43.77 10.63 -2.49
C ASN A 420 42.67 10.69 -3.57
N LEU A 421 42.75 11.70 -4.44
CA LEU A 421 41.76 11.93 -5.49
C LEU A 421 41.62 10.76 -6.48
N LYS A 422 42.70 10.02 -6.79
CA LYS A 422 42.65 8.87 -7.72
C LYS A 422 41.79 7.75 -7.14
N ASP A 423 41.89 7.53 -5.83
CA ASP A 423 41.11 6.52 -5.12
C ASP A 423 39.60 6.90 -5.17
N LEU A 424 39.30 8.18 -4.96
CA LEU A 424 37.92 8.69 -5.09
C LEU A 424 37.39 8.49 -6.52
N LEU A 425 38.17 8.84 -7.55
CA LEU A 425 37.76 8.63 -8.94
C LEU A 425 37.52 7.15 -9.26
N GLY A 426 38.33 6.25 -8.68
CA GLY A 426 38.16 4.80 -8.78
C GLY A 426 36.81 4.33 -8.18
N LEU A 427 36.48 4.84 -6.99
CA LEU A 427 35.19 4.55 -6.35
C LEU A 427 34.02 5.07 -7.17
N LEU A 428 34.07 6.31 -7.65
CA LEU A 428 33.04 6.89 -8.49
C LEU A 428 32.84 6.11 -9.79
N LYS A 429 33.93 5.64 -10.42
CA LYS A 429 33.85 4.76 -11.59
C LYS A 429 33.09 3.47 -11.24
N MET A 430 33.40 2.82 -10.15
CA MET A 430 32.70 1.62 -9.70
C MET A 430 31.20 1.88 -9.51
N PHE A 431 30.82 2.99 -8.88
CA PHE A 431 29.40 3.38 -8.76
C PHE A 431 28.73 3.54 -10.12
N ALA A 432 29.38 4.22 -11.08
CA ALA A 432 28.80 4.42 -12.41
C ALA A 432 28.65 3.10 -13.18
N THR A 433 29.73 2.27 -13.21
CA THR A 433 29.78 1.10 -14.09
C THR A 433 29.16 -0.15 -13.47
N GLU A 434 29.45 -0.42 -12.19
CA GLU A 434 29.02 -1.67 -11.55
C GLU A 434 27.70 -1.53 -10.80
N ILE A 435 27.45 -0.38 -10.18
CA ILE A 435 26.21 -0.18 -9.38
C ILE A 435 25.08 0.40 -10.25
N ALA A 436 25.35 1.45 -11.02
CA ALA A 436 24.34 2.02 -11.93
C ALA A 436 24.22 1.27 -13.26
N GLY A 437 25.23 0.47 -13.64
CA GLY A 437 25.26 -0.25 -14.92
C GLY A 437 25.43 0.66 -16.14
N ALA A 438 26.00 1.87 -15.96
CA ALA A 438 26.17 2.82 -17.04
C ALA A 438 27.35 2.42 -17.96
N THR A 439 27.17 2.54 -19.26
CA THR A 439 28.23 2.34 -20.26
C THR A 439 29.10 3.58 -20.41
N ASP A 440 28.50 4.76 -20.27
CA ASP A 440 29.16 6.06 -20.43
C ASP A 440 29.05 6.89 -19.15
N PHE A 441 30.17 7.41 -18.69
CA PHE A 441 30.23 8.31 -17.55
C PHE A 441 31.30 9.39 -17.75
N LYS A 442 31.19 10.49 -17.01
CA LYS A 442 32.20 11.55 -17.02
C LYS A 442 32.32 12.18 -15.63
N TYR A 443 33.50 12.66 -15.31
CA TYR A 443 33.75 13.50 -14.14
C TYR A 443 33.63 14.97 -14.54
N VAL A 444 32.97 15.74 -13.69
CA VAL A 444 32.78 17.18 -13.90
C VAL A 444 33.28 17.88 -12.61
N PRO A 445 34.12 18.92 -12.71
CA PRO A 445 34.44 19.74 -11.53
C PRO A 445 33.16 20.31 -10.93
N GLY A 446 32.99 20.15 -9.61
CA GLY A 446 31.87 20.68 -8.84
C GLY A 446 32.34 21.67 -7.78
N TYR A 447 31.41 22.25 -7.04
CA TYR A 447 31.69 23.05 -5.87
C TYR A 447 30.73 22.67 -4.73
N PHE A 448 31.32 22.27 -3.61
CA PHE A 448 30.58 22.06 -2.37
C PHE A 448 31.34 22.76 -1.22
N PRO A 449 30.65 23.43 -0.27
CA PRO A 449 31.30 24.18 0.80
C PRO A 449 32.27 23.35 1.66
N PHE A 450 32.04 22.04 1.75
CA PHE A 450 32.72 21.10 2.65
C PHE A 450 33.82 20.28 1.98
N THR A 451 33.99 20.34 0.65
CA THR A 451 35.03 19.59 -0.08
C THR A 451 35.92 20.47 -0.93
N GLU A 452 37.20 20.07 -1.04
CA GLU A 452 38.21 20.65 -1.96
C GLU A 452 39.31 19.61 -2.23
N PRO A 453 39.46 19.12 -3.46
CA PRO A 453 38.62 19.38 -4.63
C PRO A 453 37.23 18.73 -4.54
N SER A 454 36.29 19.29 -5.31
CA SER A 454 34.94 18.78 -5.47
C SER A 454 34.73 18.25 -6.88
N ILE A 455 34.05 17.10 -7.01
CA ILE A 455 33.80 16.43 -8.27
C ILE A 455 32.36 15.91 -8.29
N GLU A 456 31.70 16.11 -9.41
CA GLU A 456 30.45 15.45 -9.74
C GLU A 456 30.68 14.30 -10.71
N ILE A 457 29.90 13.22 -10.56
CA ILE A 457 29.88 12.15 -11.54
C ILE A 457 28.56 12.17 -12.29
N HIS A 458 28.65 12.17 -13.62
CA HIS A 458 27.51 12.12 -14.52
C HIS A 458 27.53 10.81 -15.29
N ILE A 459 26.36 10.22 -15.51
CA ILE A 459 26.16 9.03 -16.36
C ILE A 459 25.21 9.35 -17.48
N LYS A 460 25.28 8.53 -18.54
CA LYS A 460 24.40 8.66 -19.70
C LYS A 460 23.28 7.62 -19.64
N HIS A 461 22.07 8.06 -19.37
CA HIS A 461 20.88 7.21 -19.44
C HIS A 461 20.41 7.06 -20.88
N PRO A 462 19.96 5.86 -21.34
CA PRO A 462 19.52 5.62 -22.73
C PRO A 462 18.38 6.54 -23.20
N VAL A 463 17.48 6.93 -22.30
CA VAL A 463 16.28 7.73 -22.61
C VAL A 463 16.44 9.19 -22.13
N LEU A 464 16.92 9.40 -20.88
CA LEU A 464 16.99 10.72 -20.24
C LEU A 464 18.26 11.51 -20.63
N GLY A 465 19.23 10.89 -21.30
CA GLY A 465 20.50 11.52 -21.65
C GLY A 465 21.46 11.64 -20.46
N TRP A 466 22.31 12.67 -20.47
CA TRP A 466 23.26 12.91 -19.39
C TRP A 466 22.57 13.48 -18.15
N PHE A 467 22.80 12.87 -16.99
CA PHE A 467 22.36 13.39 -15.70
C PHE A 467 23.40 13.13 -14.61
N GLU A 468 23.36 13.95 -13.58
CA GLU A 468 24.20 13.86 -12.40
C GLU A 468 23.76 12.69 -11.50
N LEU A 469 24.70 11.86 -11.05
CA LEU A 469 24.48 10.90 -9.98
C LEU A 469 24.63 11.52 -8.60
N GLY A 470 25.57 12.46 -8.46
CA GLY A 470 25.83 13.18 -7.23
C GLY A 470 27.24 13.70 -7.13
N GLY A 471 27.51 14.33 -5.99
CA GLY A 471 28.75 14.99 -5.67
C GLY A 471 29.68 14.18 -4.81
N SER A 472 30.97 14.54 -4.87
CA SER A 472 32.03 13.92 -4.08
C SER A 472 33.21 14.87 -3.92
N GLY A 473 34.15 14.53 -3.08
CA GLY A 473 35.36 15.33 -2.91
C GLY A 473 36.21 14.85 -1.76
N ILE A 474 37.23 15.65 -1.45
CA ILE A 474 38.02 15.48 -0.23
C ILE A 474 37.52 16.49 0.77
N PHE A 475 37.16 16.05 1.98
CA PHE A 475 36.70 16.99 3.01
C PHE A 475 37.78 17.97 3.36
N ARG A 476 37.35 19.23 3.51
CA ARG A 476 38.23 20.32 3.92
C ARG A 476 38.71 20.16 5.38
N PRO A 477 39.88 20.68 5.73
CA PRO A 477 40.38 20.64 7.11
C PRO A 477 39.41 21.27 8.13
N GLU A 478 38.63 22.26 7.72
CA GLU A 478 37.62 22.92 8.58
C GLU A 478 36.51 21.95 9.01
N VAL A 479 36.20 20.93 8.21
CA VAL A 479 35.31 19.85 8.58
C VAL A 479 36.02 18.79 9.42
N THR A 480 37.11 18.23 8.88
CA THR A 480 37.73 17.04 9.46
C THR A 480 38.40 17.33 10.81
N LYS A 481 39.22 18.39 10.90
CA LYS A 481 39.90 18.74 12.15
C LYS A 481 38.98 19.20 13.24
N SER A 482 37.90 19.91 12.87
CA SER A 482 36.85 20.32 13.83
C SER A 482 36.14 19.11 14.45
N LEU A 483 36.07 18.00 13.73
CA LEU A 483 35.49 16.71 14.16
C LEU A 483 36.55 15.68 14.63
N GLY A 484 37.79 16.13 14.82
CA GLY A 484 38.87 15.31 15.45
C GLY A 484 39.63 14.38 14.50
N ILE A 485 39.59 14.62 13.18
CA ILE A 485 40.28 13.83 12.17
C ILE A 485 41.37 14.68 11.49
N ASP A 486 42.61 14.25 11.54
CA ASP A 486 43.76 14.92 10.91
C ASP A 486 44.07 14.37 9.52
N GLU A 487 43.69 13.12 9.22
CA GLU A 487 43.98 12.44 7.96
C GLU A 487 42.99 12.90 6.86
N PRO A 488 43.42 12.76 5.58
CA PRO A 488 42.54 12.98 4.44
C PRO A 488 41.25 12.12 4.50
N VAL A 489 40.12 12.71 4.17
CA VAL A 489 38.81 12.04 4.12
C VAL A 489 38.23 12.22 2.73
N LEU A 490 38.14 11.13 1.99
CA LEU A 490 37.36 11.07 0.75
C LEU A 490 35.89 10.94 1.12
N ALA A 491 35.00 11.68 0.45
CA ALA A 491 33.57 11.65 0.69
C ALA A 491 32.78 11.62 -0.62
N TRP A 492 31.66 10.96 -0.61
CA TRP A 492 30.68 10.99 -1.71
C TRP A 492 29.25 10.97 -1.18
N GLY A 493 28.35 11.58 -1.97
CA GLY A 493 26.92 11.55 -1.74
C GLY A 493 26.21 11.35 -3.09
N LEU A 494 25.75 10.11 -3.38
CA LEU A 494 25.20 9.75 -4.67
C LEU A 494 23.73 9.32 -4.53
N GLY A 495 22.85 9.85 -5.38
CA GLY A 495 21.44 9.49 -5.41
C GLY A 495 21.22 8.05 -5.85
N ILE A 496 20.86 7.17 -4.91
CA ILE A 496 20.66 5.74 -5.19
C ILE A 496 19.42 5.50 -6.05
N ASP A 497 18.40 6.32 -5.93
CA ASP A 497 17.16 6.21 -6.70
C ASP A 497 17.41 6.35 -8.18
N ARG A 498 18.25 7.31 -8.58
CA ARG A 498 18.65 7.50 -9.97
C ARG A 498 19.48 6.33 -10.51
N MET A 499 20.36 5.75 -9.69
CA MET A 499 21.08 4.51 -10.05
C MET A 499 20.11 3.33 -10.18
N ALA A 500 19.14 3.22 -9.28
CA ALA A 500 18.12 2.19 -9.32
C ALA A 500 17.23 2.30 -10.57
N MET A 501 16.85 3.52 -10.96
CA MET A 501 16.10 3.75 -12.20
C MET A 501 16.85 3.19 -13.41
N MET A 502 18.14 3.48 -13.53
CA MET A 502 18.99 2.95 -14.59
C MET A 502 19.05 1.42 -14.57
N HIS A 503 19.34 0.83 -13.39
CA HIS A 503 19.49 -0.62 -13.22
C HIS A 503 18.18 -1.38 -13.45
N LEU A 504 17.05 -0.85 -13.01
CA LEU A 504 15.71 -1.48 -13.10
C LEU A 504 14.97 -1.12 -14.40
N GLY A 505 15.55 -0.29 -15.27
CA GLY A 505 14.92 0.16 -16.51
C GLY A 505 13.67 1.02 -16.28
N ILE A 506 13.68 1.89 -15.27
CA ILE A 506 12.58 2.77 -14.88
C ILE A 506 12.89 4.19 -15.35
N ASN A 507 11.90 4.85 -15.96
CA ASN A 507 12.05 6.20 -16.51
C ASN A 507 11.41 7.30 -15.64
N ASP A 508 10.74 6.93 -14.56
CA ASP A 508 10.05 7.84 -13.64
C ASP A 508 10.33 7.41 -12.19
N ILE A 509 10.92 8.31 -11.39
CA ILE A 509 11.31 8.01 -10.00
C ILE A 509 10.11 7.60 -9.13
N ARG A 510 8.90 8.09 -9.44
CA ARG A 510 7.66 7.78 -8.71
C ARG A 510 7.29 6.31 -8.82
N ASP A 511 7.74 5.63 -9.89
CA ASP A 511 7.52 4.19 -10.07
C ASP A 511 8.35 3.31 -9.13
N LEU A 512 9.44 3.83 -8.55
CA LEU A 512 10.20 3.14 -7.51
C LEU A 512 9.37 2.97 -6.23
N PHE A 513 8.52 3.96 -5.92
CA PHE A 513 7.70 4.05 -4.70
C PHE A 513 6.22 3.76 -4.96
N THR A 514 5.87 3.16 -6.09
CA THR A 514 4.48 2.89 -6.46
C THR A 514 3.76 2.02 -5.42
N PRO A 515 2.55 2.40 -4.95
CA PRO A 515 1.73 1.58 -4.08
C PRO A 515 1.02 0.43 -4.82
N ASN A 516 1.14 0.35 -6.14
CA ASN A 516 0.50 -0.68 -6.95
C ASN A 516 1.24 -2.01 -6.82
N ILE A 517 0.64 -2.94 -6.04
CA ILE A 517 1.22 -4.26 -5.76
C ILE A 517 1.43 -5.07 -7.05
N GLU A 518 0.53 -4.97 -8.03
CA GLU A 518 0.67 -5.71 -9.30
C GLU A 518 1.86 -5.20 -10.10
N SER A 519 2.06 -3.90 -10.18
CA SER A 519 3.23 -3.28 -10.80
C SER A 519 4.54 -3.79 -10.16
N VAL A 520 4.58 -3.86 -8.82
CA VAL A 520 5.75 -4.38 -8.08
C VAL A 520 5.97 -5.86 -8.34
N ARG A 521 4.89 -6.67 -8.38
CA ARG A 521 4.97 -8.12 -8.58
C ARG A 521 5.37 -8.52 -10.00
N THR A 522 4.93 -7.76 -11.01
CA THR A 522 5.20 -8.07 -12.42
C THR A 522 6.51 -7.49 -12.93
N ARG A 523 7.07 -6.52 -12.22
CA ARG A 523 8.36 -5.92 -12.58
C ARG A 523 9.46 -6.99 -12.55
N ARG A 524 10.08 -7.24 -13.69
CA ARG A 524 11.24 -8.13 -13.79
C ARG A 524 12.45 -7.34 -13.29
N GLY A 525 13.18 -7.88 -12.31
CA GLY A 525 14.54 -7.44 -12.03
C GLY A 525 15.45 -7.99 -13.14
N ASN A 526 16.33 -7.17 -13.65
CA ASN A 526 17.38 -7.62 -14.57
C ASN A 526 18.39 -8.48 -13.81
#